data_64790d9cc755e577a1700ff8710cbf9c
#
_entry.id   64790d9cc755e577a1700ff8710cbf9c
#
_cell.length_a   1.000
_cell.length_b   1.000
_cell.length_c   1.000
_cell.angle_alpha   90.00
_cell.angle_beta   90.00
_cell.angle_gamma   90.00
#
_symmetry.space_group_name_H-M   'P 1'
#
loop_
_entity.id
_entity.type
_entity.pdbx_description
1 polymer ?
#
loop_
_entity_poly.entity_id
_entity_poly.type
_entity_poly.pdbx_seq_one_letter_code
_entity_poly.pdbx_strand_id
1 'polypeptide(L)'
;MGFLQALFGGNQTPEEKQEKENKKKFDILKYDGIRAMRIGKLTYAIKCFEEATALQEDIETMQHQSDAYVRVNRMDDARRLMERMTELAPEQPHLFLLLANLCYMQEDYAGMNEACQKAIKLNDSDASTYFISAKANIGLGNGIQAIAMLTKAIMLNDEFIEAYQMRAEVLWAMRQFKDANEDIEKLLSMNPEDENALLLKAEILATNGEGTNALELIEQVLSLNPFNEKAYLLKGSYFLSRQAFDEAIAVYDEALEISPNFAQAYHERGRVKLAKGDKEGSMEDMKRAIELSPENGANISGEYNNYDQQKNIPF
;
A
#
# COMPACT_ATOMS: atom_id res chain seq x y z
N MET A 1 -75.02 1.33 8.46
CA MET A 1 -73.63 0.79 8.36
C MET A 1 -72.79 1.76 7.54
N GLY A 2 -72.27 2.81 8.11
CA GLY A 2 -71.53 3.85 7.36
C GLY A 2 -70.62 4.71 8.22
N PHE A 3 -70.52 4.47 9.52
CA PHE A 3 -69.76 5.34 10.43
C PHE A 3 -68.43 4.76 10.93
N LEU A 4 -68.19 3.46 10.78
CA LEU A 4 -66.98 2.78 11.21
C LEU A 4 -65.93 2.64 10.10
N GLN A 5 -66.26 2.88 8.83
CA GLN A 5 -65.30 2.89 7.72
C GLN A 5 -64.53 4.20 7.57
N ALA A 6 -65.03 5.29 8.17
CA ALA A 6 -64.36 6.63 8.16
C ALA A 6 -63.29 6.76 9.27
N LEU A 7 -63.19 5.85 10.23
CA LEU A 7 -62.28 5.94 11.38
C LEU A 7 -61.01 5.10 11.22
N PHE A 8 -60.88 4.24 10.19
CA PHE A 8 -59.71 3.40 9.95
C PHE A 8 -59.19 3.38 8.51
N GLY A 9 -59.76 4.21 7.65
CA GLY A 9 -59.30 4.37 6.26
C GLY A 9 -58.75 5.77 6.07
N GLY A 10 -57.56 6.05 6.59
CA GLY A 10 -56.87 7.29 6.23
C GLY A 10 -56.62 7.28 4.73
N ASN A 11 -57.35 8.16 3.99
CA ASN A 11 -57.08 8.42 2.58
C ASN A 11 -55.64 8.96 2.49
N GLN A 12 -54.69 8.08 2.14
CA GLN A 12 -53.31 8.51 1.83
C GLN A 12 -53.39 9.53 0.71
N THR A 13 -52.70 10.64 0.88
CA THR A 13 -52.57 11.65 -0.17
C THR A 13 -51.85 11.05 -1.39
N PRO A 14 -52.00 11.59 -2.58
CA PRO A 14 -51.24 11.15 -3.76
C PRO A 14 -49.73 11.20 -3.49
N GLU A 15 -49.24 12.16 -2.72
CA GLU A 15 -47.86 12.34 -2.32
C GLU A 15 -47.37 11.21 -1.41
N GLU A 16 -48.13 10.85 -0.36
CA GLU A 16 -47.82 9.73 0.54
C GLU A 16 -47.81 8.38 -0.20
N LYS A 17 -48.65 8.20 -1.21
CA LYS A 17 -48.62 6.99 -2.04
C LYS A 17 -47.38 6.93 -2.90
N GLN A 18 -47.00 8.04 -3.53
CA GLN A 18 -45.80 8.15 -4.35
C GLN A 18 -44.54 7.94 -3.51
N GLU A 19 -44.46 8.51 -2.32
CA GLU A 19 -43.34 8.31 -1.39
C GLU A 19 -43.20 6.84 -0.99
N LYS A 20 -44.31 6.17 -0.67
CA LYS A 20 -44.33 4.74 -0.34
C LYS A 20 -43.92 3.86 -1.53
N GLU A 21 -44.32 4.21 -2.74
CA GLU A 21 -43.86 3.51 -3.96
C GLU A 21 -42.39 3.72 -4.22
N ASN A 22 -41.88 4.96 -4.08
CA ASN A 22 -40.48 5.27 -4.23
C ASN A 22 -39.63 4.53 -3.21
N LYS A 23 -40.05 4.49 -1.94
CA LYS A 23 -39.35 3.72 -0.89
C LYS A 23 -39.31 2.23 -1.22
N LYS A 24 -40.41 1.65 -1.65
CA LYS A 24 -40.45 0.23 -2.06
C LYS A 24 -39.54 -0.03 -3.26
N LYS A 25 -39.52 0.87 -4.24
CA LYS A 25 -38.66 0.77 -5.42
C LYS A 25 -37.19 0.89 -5.02
N PHE A 26 -36.85 1.82 -4.12
CA PHE A 26 -35.53 1.96 -3.54
C PHE A 26 -35.04 0.66 -2.91
N ASP A 27 -35.84 0.06 -2.01
CA ASP A 27 -35.48 -1.19 -1.32
C ASP A 27 -35.22 -2.33 -2.33
N ILE A 28 -36.07 -2.47 -3.35
CA ILE A 28 -35.88 -3.50 -4.39
C ILE A 28 -34.56 -3.28 -5.12
N LEU A 29 -34.30 -2.06 -5.58
CA LEU A 29 -33.08 -1.73 -6.32
C LEU A 29 -31.82 -1.90 -5.47
N LYS A 30 -31.83 -1.46 -4.21
CA LYS A 30 -30.74 -1.66 -3.26
C LYS A 30 -30.37 -3.13 -3.12
N TYR A 31 -31.35 -3.98 -2.83
CA TYR A 31 -31.09 -5.42 -2.61
C TYR A 31 -30.79 -6.17 -3.90
N ASP A 32 -31.33 -5.76 -5.05
CA ASP A 32 -30.97 -6.34 -6.34
C ASP A 32 -29.53 -5.97 -6.70
N GLY A 33 -29.09 -4.72 -6.43
CA GLY A 33 -27.73 -4.30 -6.58
C GLY A 33 -26.75 -5.11 -5.72
N ILE A 34 -27.04 -5.26 -4.42
CA ILE A 34 -26.23 -6.07 -3.49
C ILE A 34 -26.11 -7.52 -3.98
N ARG A 35 -27.23 -8.11 -4.43
CA ARG A 35 -27.26 -9.47 -4.98
C ARG A 35 -26.41 -9.60 -6.23
N ALA A 36 -26.50 -8.61 -7.12
CA ALA A 36 -25.73 -8.56 -8.35
C ALA A 36 -24.22 -8.44 -8.09
N MET A 37 -23.81 -7.64 -7.09
CA MET A 37 -22.40 -7.56 -6.66
C MET A 37 -21.87 -8.91 -6.19
N ARG A 38 -22.64 -9.65 -5.39
CA ARG A 38 -22.22 -10.96 -4.85
C ARG A 38 -21.96 -11.99 -5.95
N ILE A 39 -22.69 -11.91 -7.08
CA ILE A 39 -22.52 -12.83 -8.23
C ILE A 39 -21.65 -12.23 -9.35
N GLY A 40 -20.93 -11.13 -9.08
CA GLY A 40 -19.99 -10.51 -10.00
C GLY A 40 -20.62 -9.74 -11.18
N LYS A 41 -21.94 -9.50 -11.18
CA LYS A 41 -22.64 -8.72 -12.21
C LYS A 41 -22.53 -7.20 -11.93
N LEU A 42 -21.31 -6.68 -11.92
CA LEU A 42 -21.00 -5.33 -11.46
C LEU A 42 -21.73 -4.25 -12.26
N THR A 43 -21.81 -4.35 -13.59
CA THR A 43 -22.52 -3.38 -14.43
C THR A 43 -24.00 -3.27 -14.08
N TYR A 44 -24.65 -4.41 -13.81
CA TYR A 44 -26.05 -4.43 -13.39
C TYR A 44 -26.21 -3.89 -11.96
N ALA A 45 -25.30 -4.23 -11.06
CA ALA A 45 -25.28 -3.69 -9.69
C ALA A 45 -25.19 -2.16 -9.68
N ILE A 46 -24.25 -1.60 -10.46
CA ILE A 46 -24.10 -0.15 -10.61
C ILE A 46 -25.40 0.49 -11.07
N LYS A 47 -26.05 -0.06 -12.10
CA LYS A 47 -27.32 0.49 -12.59
C LYS A 47 -28.40 0.48 -11.51
N CYS A 48 -28.51 -0.62 -10.75
CA CYS A 48 -29.46 -0.71 -9.63
C CYS A 48 -29.16 0.35 -8.56
N PHE A 49 -27.90 0.53 -8.18
CA PHE A 49 -27.51 1.52 -7.18
C PHE A 49 -27.69 2.95 -7.68
N GLU A 50 -27.35 3.27 -8.94
CA GLU A 50 -27.60 4.58 -9.55
C GLU A 50 -29.08 4.95 -9.53
N GLU A 51 -29.96 4.00 -9.88
CA GLU A 51 -31.42 4.20 -9.80
C GLU A 51 -31.91 4.30 -8.34
N ALA A 52 -31.33 3.54 -7.42
CA ALA A 52 -31.70 3.61 -6.00
C ALA A 52 -31.29 4.95 -5.38
N THR A 53 -30.05 5.38 -5.56
CA THR A 53 -29.53 6.65 -5.01
C THR A 53 -30.21 7.88 -5.61
N ALA A 54 -30.72 7.79 -6.85
CA ALA A 54 -31.55 8.82 -7.44
C ALA A 54 -32.94 8.96 -6.78
N LEU A 55 -33.43 7.89 -6.13
CA LEU A 55 -34.69 7.94 -5.36
C LEU A 55 -34.46 8.42 -3.91
N GLN A 56 -33.35 8.00 -3.32
CA GLN A 56 -33.01 8.31 -1.93
C GLN A 56 -31.49 8.27 -1.74
N GLU A 57 -30.89 9.34 -1.23
CA GLU A 57 -29.48 9.35 -0.81
C GLU A 57 -29.32 8.57 0.50
N ASP A 58 -28.93 7.30 0.39
CA ASP A 58 -28.69 6.38 1.50
C ASP A 58 -27.22 5.99 1.53
N ILE A 59 -26.52 6.32 2.62
CA ILE A 59 -25.06 6.14 2.74
C ILE A 59 -24.64 4.69 2.50
N GLU A 60 -25.39 3.70 3.01
CA GLU A 60 -25.09 2.29 2.81
C GLU A 60 -25.17 1.91 1.31
N THR A 61 -26.19 2.39 0.62
CA THR A 61 -26.35 2.17 -0.83
C THR A 61 -25.24 2.85 -1.61
N MET A 62 -24.89 4.09 -1.23
CA MET A 62 -23.78 4.84 -1.84
C MET A 62 -22.44 4.18 -1.60
N GLN A 63 -22.20 3.55 -0.44
CA GLN A 63 -20.98 2.77 -0.18
C GLN A 63 -20.88 1.56 -1.11
N HIS A 64 -21.96 0.80 -1.27
CA HIS A 64 -22.01 -0.32 -2.22
C HIS A 64 -21.81 0.12 -3.67
N GLN A 65 -22.39 1.27 -4.05
CA GLN A 65 -22.22 1.86 -5.38
C GLN A 65 -20.77 2.27 -5.62
N SER A 66 -20.13 2.91 -4.64
CA SER A 66 -18.74 3.32 -4.69
C SER A 66 -17.80 2.10 -4.81
N ASP A 67 -18.04 1.05 -4.02
CA ASP A 67 -17.28 -0.21 -4.12
C ASP A 67 -17.44 -0.85 -5.52
N ALA A 68 -18.65 -0.82 -6.09
CA ALA A 68 -18.87 -1.32 -7.44
C ALA A 68 -18.12 -0.48 -8.50
N TYR A 69 -18.06 0.84 -8.35
CA TYR A 69 -17.28 1.72 -9.22
C TYR A 69 -15.77 1.42 -9.14
N VAL A 70 -15.22 1.27 -7.93
CA VAL A 70 -13.81 0.89 -7.73
C VAL A 70 -13.49 -0.42 -8.44
N ARG A 71 -14.34 -1.44 -8.29
CA ARG A 71 -14.14 -2.76 -8.92
C ARG A 71 -14.15 -2.74 -10.45
N VAL A 72 -14.81 -1.76 -11.07
CA VAL A 72 -14.81 -1.57 -12.53
C VAL A 72 -13.86 -0.45 -12.97
N ASN A 73 -12.99 0.03 -12.09
CA ASN A 73 -12.00 1.09 -12.32
C ASN A 73 -12.63 2.45 -12.71
N ARG A 74 -13.85 2.75 -12.23
CA ARG A 74 -14.49 4.07 -12.36
C ARG A 74 -14.15 4.93 -11.14
N MET A 75 -12.86 5.25 -10.97
CA MET A 75 -12.33 5.88 -9.75
C MET A 75 -12.90 7.28 -9.49
N ASP A 76 -13.10 8.09 -10.54
CA ASP A 76 -13.65 9.46 -10.41
C ASP A 76 -15.11 9.44 -9.95
N ASP A 77 -15.90 8.45 -10.42
CA ASP A 77 -17.28 8.29 -9.98
C ASP A 77 -17.34 7.85 -8.51
N ALA A 78 -16.47 6.92 -8.10
CA ALA A 78 -16.34 6.50 -6.72
C ALA A 78 -15.95 7.68 -5.82
N ARG A 79 -15.00 8.52 -6.25
CA ARG A 79 -14.54 9.71 -5.52
C ARG A 79 -15.67 10.71 -5.28
N ARG A 80 -16.38 11.10 -6.34
CA ARG A 80 -17.52 12.04 -6.22
C ARG A 80 -18.58 11.53 -5.24
N LEU A 81 -18.83 10.22 -5.27
CA LEU A 81 -19.79 9.60 -4.39
C LEU A 81 -19.32 9.56 -2.93
N MET A 82 -18.03 9.26 -2.70
CA MET A 82 -17.44 9.30 -1.35
C MET A 82 -17.39 10.72 -0.79
N GLU A 83 -17.03 11.73 -1.61
CA GLU A 83 -17.11 13.14 -1.22
C GLU A 83 -18.54 13.51 -0.81
N ARG A 84 -19.55 13.10 -1.61
CA ARG A 84 -20.95 13.33 -1.27
C ARG A 84 -21.37 12.67 0.04
N MET A 85 -20.90 11.45 0.32
CA MET A 85 -21.19 10.78 1.61
C MET A 85 -20.60 11.57 2.79
N THR A 86 -19.40 12.15 2.65
CA THR A 86 -18.80 12.98 3.73
C THR A 86 -19.54 14.29 3.95
N GLU A 87 -20.24 14.84 2.93
CA GLU A 87 -21.11 16.00 3.08
C GLU A 87 -22.42 15.65 3.80
N LEU A 88 -22.99 14.48 3.51
CA LEU A 88 -24.24 14.00 4.10
C LEU A 88 -24.09 13.62 5.57
N ALA A 89 -22.93 13.11 5.97
CA ALA A 89 -22.65 12.68 7.33
C ALA A 89 -21.24 13.13 7.77
N PRO A 90 -21.01 14.43 7.96
CA PRO A 90 -19.70 15.00 8.23
C PRO A 90 -19.15 14.62 9.62
N GLU A 91 -19.96 14.05 10.51
CA GLU A 91 -19.59 13.57 11.83
C GLU A 91 -19.07 12.11 11.84
N GLN A 92 -19.09 11.43 10.71
CA GLN A 92 -18.68 10.03 10.62
C GLN A 92 -17.23 9.87 10.15
N PRO A 93 -16.25 9.60 11.05
CA PRO A 93 -14.83 9.56 10.68
C PRO A 93 -14.50 8.47 9.67
N HIS A 94 -15.23 7.33 9.68
CA HIS A 94 -14.96 6.24 8.75
C HIS A 94 -15.19 6.61 7.28
N LEU A 95 -16.08 7.57 6.97
CA LEU A 95 -16.31 8.01 5.59
C LEU A 95 -15.09 8.75 5.04
N PHE A 96 -14.42 9.54 5.88
CA PHE A 96 -13.16 10.18 5.51
C PHE A 96 -12.02 9.18 5.30
N LEU A 97 -12.02 8.06 6.05
CA LEU A 97 -11.05 6.99 5.83
C LEU A 97 -11.30 6.22 4.54
N LEU A 98 -12.56 6.01 4.15
CA LEU A 98 -12.89 5.46 2.83
C LEU A 98 -12.39 6.37 1.71
N LEU A 99 -12.62 7.68 1.83
CA LEU A 99 -12.12 8.67 0.89
C LEU A 99 -10.58 8.69 0.85
N ALA A 100 -9.91 8.63 2.01
CA ALA A 100 -8.45 8.56 2.09
C ALA A 100 -7.89 7.33 1.38
N ASN A 101 -8.51 6.16 1.55
CA ASN A 101 -8.10 4.94 0.85
C ASN A 101 -8.28 5.05 -0.67
N LEU A 102 -9.35 5.68 -1.14
CA LEU A 102 -9.55 5.92 -2.56
C LEU A 102 -8.50 6.90 -3.12
N CYS A 103 -8.21 7.99 -2.40
CA CYS A 103 -7.14 8.92 -2.75
C CYS A 103 -5.78 8.19 -2.83
N TYR A 104 -5.50 7.25 -1.92
CA TYR A 104 -4.29 6.41 -1.99
C TYR A 104 -4.23 5.59 -3.28
N MET A 105 -5.35 4.96 -3.68
CA MET A 105 -5.42 4.20 -4.95
C MET A 105 -5.22 5.07 -6.19
N GLN A 106 -5.50 6.37 -6.09
CA GLN A 106 -5.30 7.37 -7.15
C GLN A 106 -3.94 8.08 -7.04
N GLU A 107 -3.09 7.71 -6.07
CA GLU A 107 -1.83 8.39 -5.74
C GLU A 107 -2.01 9.89 -5.37
N ASP A 108 -3.24 10.29 -5.02
CA ASP A 108 -3.54 11.63 -4.50
C ASP A 108 -3.24 11.70 -3.00
N TYR A 109 -1.95 11.76 -2.68
CA TYR A 109 -1.50 11.81 -1.28
C TYR A 109 -1.91 13.10 -0.56
N ALA A 110 -2.16 14.18 -1.28
CA ALA A 110 -2.67 15.43 -0.71
C ALA A 110 -4.12 15.28 -0.25
N GLY A 111 -5.00 14.79 -1.11
CA GLY A 111 -6.39 14.48 -0.78
C GLY A 111 -6.48 13.41 0.33
N MET A 112 -5.62 12.40 0.28
CA MET A 112 -5.51 11.38 1.34
C MET A 112 -5.21 12.01 2.70
N ASN A 113 -4.21 12.91 2.76
CA ASN A 113 -3.84 13.58 4.01
C ASN A 113 -4.96 14.49 4.52
N GLU A 114 -5.64 15.25 3.64
CA GLU A 114 -6.78 16.10 4.02
C GLU A 114 -7.92 15.28 4.64
N ALA A 115 -8.28 14.17 4.02
CA ALA A 115 -9.31 13.28 4.53
C ALA A 115 -8.92 12.69 5.91
N CYS A 116 -7.67 12.23 6.07
CA CYS A 116 -7.15 11.77 7.36
C CYS A 116 -7.22 12.85 8.44
N GLN A 117 -6.87 14.10 8.14
CA GLN A 117 -6.95 15.20 9.10
C GLN A 117 -8.39 15.48 9.56
N LYS A 118 -9.37 15.33 8.67
CA LYS A 118 -10.80 15.42 9.04
C LYS A 118 -11.20 14.25 9.94
N ALA A 119 -10.78 13.02 9.63
CA ALA A 119 -11.04 11.85 10.47
C ALA A 119 -10.43 11.99 11.87
N ILE A 120 -9.16 12.45 11.97
CA ILE A 120 -8.47 12.68 13.26
C ILE A 120 -9.19 13.71 14.11
N LYS A 121 -9.71 14.80 13.50
CA LYS A 121 -10.47 15.81 14.25
C LYS A 121 -11.77 15.27 14.86
N LEU A 122 -12.35 14.24 14.25
CA LEU A 122 -13.57 13.59 14.72
C LEU A 122 -13.28 12.48 15.73
N ASN A 123 -12.18 11.77 15.55
CA ASN A 123 -11.72 10.72 16.44
C ASN A 123 -10.19 10.69 16.47
N ASP A 124 -9.60 11.19 17.55
CA ASP A 124 -8.15 11.30 17.75
C ASP A 124 -7.54 10.07 18.47
N SER A 125 -8.35 9.05 18.74
CA SER A 125 -7.93 7.84 19.45
C SER A 125 -7.81 6.59 18.56
N ASP A 126 -7.97 6.71 17.24
CA ASP A 126 -7.83 5.61 16.30
C ASP A 126 -6.41 5.54 15.71
N ALA A 127 -5.64 4.55 16.15
CA ALA A 127 -4.27 4.31 15.67
C ALA A 127 -4.19 4.12 14.14
N SER A 128 -5.19 3.48 13.54
CA SER A 128 -5.23 3.21 12.10
C SER A 128 -5.32 4.49 11.29
N THR A 129 -6.05 5.50 11.77
CA THR A 129 -6.16 6.79 11.10
C THR A 129 -4.81 7.51 11.04
N TYR A 130 -4.03 7.48 12.12
CA TYR A 130 -2.68 8.05 12.13
C TYR A 130 -1.72 7.29 11.20
N PHE A 131 -1.83 5.96 11.16
CA PHE A 131 -1.05 5.13 10.23
C PHE A 131 -1.36 5.46 8.76
N ILE A 132 -2.63 5.62 8.40
CA ILE A 132 -3.04 6.03 7.04
C ILE A 132 -2.54 7.44 6.73
N SER A 133 -2.60 8.39 7.70
CA SER A 133 -2.04 9.73 7.56
C SER A 133 -0.52 9.72 7.35
N ALA A 134 0.19 8.80 8.01
CA ALA A 134 1.62 8.62 7.81
C ALA A 134 1.95 8.17 6.38
N LYS A 135 1.19 7.22 5.82
CA LYS A 135 1.32 6.81 4.42
C LYS A 135 1.15 7.99 3.45
N ALA A 136 0.17 8.85 3.70
CA ALA A 136 -0.03 10.05 2.91
C ALA A 136 1.20 10.98 2.96
N ASN A 137 1.76 11.18 4.17
CA ASN A 137 2.93 12.02 4.35
C ASN A 137 4.19 11.42 3.72
N ILE A 138 4.34 10.10 3.69
CA ILE A 138 5.43 9.42 2.96
C ILE A 138 5.30 9.70 1.46
N GLY A 139 4.11 9.53 0.88
CA GLY A 139 3.86 9.81 -0.53
C GLY A 139 4.10 11.28 -0.91
N LEU A 140 3.92 12.21 0.04
CA LEU A 140 4.24 13.64 -0.13
C LEU A 140 5.72 13.97 0.10
N GLY A 141 6.57 13.00 0.47
CA GLY A 141 7.97 13.25 0.85
C GLY A 141 8.15 13.93 2.22
N ASN A 142 7.12 13.99 3.04
CA ASN A 142 7.11 14.64 4.35
C ASN A 142 7.53 13.68 5.47
N GLY A 143 8.76 13.14 5.42
CA GLY A 143 9.24 12.11 6.34
C GLY A 143 9.10 12.47 7.83
N ILE A 144 9.40 13.73 8.21
CA ILE A 144 9.25 14.18 9.61
C ILE A 144 7.81 14.06 10.09
N GLN A 145 6.86 14.48 9.25
CA GLN A 145 5.45 14.41 9.60
C GLN A 145 4.95 12.95 9.63
N ALA A 146 5.47 12.12 8.73
CA ALA A 146 5.19 10.68 8.74
C ALA A 146 5.62 10.03 10.06
N ILE A 147 6.85 10.31 10.53
CA ILE A 147 7.35 9.82 11.83
C ILE A 147 6.46 10.29 12.98
N ALA A 148 6.02 11.55 12.98
CA ALA A 148 5.12 12.07 14.02
C ALA A 148 3.77 11.31 14.04
N MET A 149 3.19 11.04 12.86
CA MET A 149 1.94 10.28 12.76
C MET A 149 2.13 8.82 13.19
N LEU A 150 3.22 8.16 12.79
CA LEU A 150 3.54 6.79 13.19
C LEU A 150 3.78 6.68 14.70
N THR A 151 4.49 7.67 15.27
CA THR A 151 4.68 7.73 16.72
C THR A 151 3.35 7.82 17.46
N LYS A 152 2.41 8.63 16.96
CA LYS A 152 1.08 8.72 17.54
C LYS A 152 0.28 7.42 17.40
N ALA A 153 0.37 6.75 16.25
CA ALA A 153 -0.25 5.44 16.02
C ALA A 153 0.28 4.40 17.04
N ILE A 154 1.59 4.34 17.24
CA ILE A 154 2.25 3.45 18.20
C ILE A 154 1.87 3.79 19.66
N MET A 155 1.77 5.07 19.99
CA MET A 155 1.31 5.48 21.34
C MET A 155 -0.13 5.04 21.64
N LEU A 156 -0.98 4.93 20.61
CA LEU A 156 -2.37 4.47 20.73
C LEU A 156 -2.48 2.94 20.71
N ASN A 157 -1.56 2.28 20.02
CA ASN A 157 -1.47 0.82 19.94
C ASN A 157 0.02 0.42 19.91
N ASP A 158 0.56 -0.01 21.04
CA ASP A 158 1.97 -0.38 21.23
C ASP A 158 2.35 -1.76 20.67
N GLU A 159 1.37 -2.48 20.12
CA GLU A 159 1.55 -3.73 19.36
C GLU A 159 1.34 -3.55 17.84
N PHE A 160 1.29 -2.30 17.35
CA PHE A 160 1.04 -2.01 15.93
C PHE A 160 2.30 -2.27 15.07
N ILE A 161 2.52 -3.54 14.70
CA ILE A 161 3.70 -4.03 13.97
C ILE A 161 3.98 -3.19 12.72
N GLU A 162 2.97 -2.96 11.88
CA GLU A 162 3.14 -2.22 10.63
C GLU A 162 3.53 -0.76 10.84
N ALA A 163 3.15 -0.17 11.97
CA ALA A 163 3.55 1.20 12.30
C ALA A 163 5.02 1.28 12.73
N TYR A 164 5.51 0.31 13.51
CA TYR A 164 6.94 0.20 13.83
C TYR A 164 7.77 -0.04 12.58
N GLN A 165 7.37 -0.99 11.75
CA GLN A 165 8.08 -1.30 10.50
C GLN A 165 8.20 -0.06 9.61
N MET A 166 7.07 0.61 9.35
CA MET A 166 7.06 1.80 8.50
C MET A 166 7.87 2.95 9.10
N ARG A 167 7.85 3.13 10.46
CA ARG A 167 8.64 4.17 11.11
C ARG A 167 10.13 3.87 11.00
N ALA A 168 10.54 2.62 11.22
CA ALA A 168 11.93 2.19 11.05
C ALA A 168 12.44 2.44 9.62
N GLU A 169 11.64 2.13 8.59
CA GLU A 169 11.98 2.38 7.20
C GLU A 169 12.16 3.88 6.90
N VAL A 170 11.23 4.73 7.38
CA VAL A 170 11.33 6.18 7.21
C VAL A 170 12.53 6.76 7.96
N LEU A 171 12.78 6.31 9.20
CA LEU A 171 13.93 6.71 10.00
C LEU A 171 15.25 6.29 9.33
N TRP A 172 15.30 5.06 8.79
CA TRP A 172 16.46 4.59 8.03
C TRP A 172 16.71 5.45 6.79
N ALA A 173 15.68 5.74 5.99
CA ALA A 173 15.79 6.61 4.81
C ALA A 173 16.28 8.03 5.17
N MET A 174 15.92 8.52 6.36
CA MET A 174 16.38 9.80 6.90
C MET A 174 17.74 9.70 7.61
N ARG A 175 18.41 8.55 7.57
CA ARG A 175 19.69 8.27 8.25
C ARG A 175 19.66 8.42 9.78
N GLN A 176 18.49 8.28 10.38
CA GLN A 176 18.30 8.24 11.83
C GLN A 176 18.43 6.81 12.33
N PHE A 177 19.61 6.21 12.13
CA PHE A 177 19.84 4.76 12.32
C PHE A 177 19.64 4.30 13.75
N LYS A 178 19.92 5.14 14.75
CA LYS A 178 19.71 4.80 16.15
C LYS A 178 18.22 4.58 16.43
N ASP A 179 17.40 5.53 16.03
CA ASP A 179 15.94 5.48 16.30
C ASP A 179 15.29 4.37 15.47
N ALA A 180 15.76 4.15 14.22
CA ALA A 180 15.32 3.01 13.40
C ALA A 180 15.64 1.67 14.09
N ASN A 181 16.83 1.53 14.68
CA ASN A 181 17.22 0.31 15.38
C ASN A 181 16.37 0.05 16.63
N GLU A 182 15.91 1.09 17.34
CA GLU A 182 15.00 0.91 18.48
C GLU A 182 13.67 0.28 18.04
N ASP A 183 13.11 0.70 16.90
CA ASP A 183 11.90 0.11 16.33
C ASP A 183 12.13 -1.34 15.86
N ILE A 184 13.27 -1.60 15.22
CA ILE A 184 13.66 -2.93 14.76
C ILE A 184 13.82 -3.89 15.96
N GLU A 185 14.46 -3.50 17.05
CA GLU A 185 14.57 -4.33 18.26
C GLU A 185 13.18 -4.61 18.85
N LYS A 186 12.27 -3.65 18.80
CA LYS A 186 10.88 -3.88 19.23
C LYS A 186 10.20 -4.93 18.34
N LEU A 187 10.33 -4.82 17.00
CA LEU A 187 9.79 -5.81 16.05
C LEU A 187 10.36 -7.20 16.29
N LEU A 188 11.69 -7.32 16.45
CA LEU A 188 12.35 -8.60 16.71
C LEU A 188 12.01 -9.18 18.09
N SER A 189 11.66 -8.33 19.06
CA SER A 189 11.14 -8.81 20.36
C SER A 189 9.75 -9.43 20.25
N MET A 190 8.93 -8.97 19.28
CA MET A 190 7.60 -9.52 19.01
C MET A 190 7.68 -10.75 18.10
N ASN A 191 8.52 -10.69 17.07
CA ASN A 191 8.78 -11.79 16.14
C ASN A 191 10.28 -11.86 15.82
N PRO A 192 11.05 -12.76 16.46
CA PRO A 192 12.49 -12.90 16.21
C PRO A 192 12.85 -13.36 14.79
N GLU A 193 11.89 -13.90 14.04
CA GLU A 193 12.07 -14.38 12.68
C GLU A 193 11.45 -13.43 11.63
N ASP A 194 11.18 -12.17 12.00
CA ASP A 194 10.67 -11.17 11.05
C ASP A 194 11.75 -10.85 10.00
N GLU A 195 11.57 -11.38 8.79
CA GLU A 195 12.51 -11.25 7.68
C GLU A 195 12.79 -9.78 7.34
N ASN A 196 11.78 -8.91 7.35
CA ASN A 196 11.94 -7.49 7.01
C ASN A 196 12.72 -6.75 8.09
N ALA A 197 12.45 -7.01 9.36
CA ALA A 197 13.18 -6.42 10.48
C ALA A 197 14.64 -6.88 10.49
N LEU A 198 14.90 -8.17 10.24
CA LEU A 198 16.27 -8.73 10.14
C LEU A 198 17.04 -8.09 8.98
N LEU A 199 16.43 -7.93 7.79
CA LEU A 199 17.08 -7.31 6.64
C LEU A 199 17.33 -5.82 6.87
N LEU A 200 16.39 -5.09 7.46
CA LEU A 200 16.60 -3.67 7.77
C LEU A 200 17.70 -3.48 8.80
N LYS A 201 17.80 -4.38 9.79
CA LYS A 201 18.93 -4.41 10.74
C LYS A 201 20.26 -4.68 10.03
N ALA A 202 20.28 -5.61 9.08
CA ALA A 202 21.47 -5.89 8.28
C ALA A 202 21.91 -4.67 7.46
N GLU A 203 20.99 -3.94 6.85
CA GLU A 203 21.28 -2.70 6.12
C GLU A 203 21.88 -1.62 7.02
N ILE A 204 21.37 -1.45 8.25
CA ILE A 204 21.94 -0.49 9.24
C ILE A 204 23.36 -0.92 9.65
N LEU A 205 23.56 -2.21 9.95
CA LEU A 205 24.88 -2.73 10.32
C LEU A 205 25.90 -2.56 9.18
N ALA A 206 25.49 -2.84 7.93
CA ALA A 206 26.33 -2.64 6.77
C ALA A 206 26.76 -1.16 6.64
N THR A 207 25.81 -0.23 6.82
CA THR A 207 26.07 1.22 6.77
C THR A 207 27.04 1.68 7.87
N ASN A 208 26.98 1.05 9.05
CA ASN A 208 27.88 1.32 10.18
C ASN A 208 29.27 0.68 10.05
N GLY A 209 29.53 -0.07 8.97
CA GLY A 209 30.78 -0.79 8.76
C GLY A 209 30.84 -2.18 9.41
N GLU A 210 29.75 -2.65 9.98
CA GLU A 210 29.60 -3.97 10.62
C GLU A 210 29.13 -5.05 9.64
N GLY A 211 29.72 -5.07 8.45
CA GLY A 211 29.24 -5.88 7.34
C GLY A 211 29.25 -7.40 7.61
N THR A 212 30.14 -7.91 8.48
CA THR A 212 30.13 -9.34 8.85
C THR A 212 28.84 -9.70 9.61
N ASN A 213 28.46 -8.87 10.59
CA ASN A 213 27.22 -9.06 11.35
C ASN A 213 25.98 -8.91 10.44
N ALA A 214 26.06 -7.99 9.46
CA ALA A 214 25.01 -7.84 8.46
C ALA A 214 24.84 -9.11 7.61
N LEU A 215 25.95 -9.72 7.17
CA LEU A 215 25.91 -10.95 6.38
C LEU A 215 25.29 -12.13 7.16
N GLU A 216 25.60 -12.27 8.46
CA GLU A 216 24.99 -13.28 9.32
C GLU A 216 23.48 -13.17 9.38
N LEU A 217 22.94 -11.95 9.50
CA LEU A 217 21.49 -11.74 9.50
C LEU A 217 20.85 -12.05 8.14
N ILE A 218 21.51 -11.68 7.03
CA ILE A 218 21.05 -12.01 5.68
C ILE A 218 21.00 -13.54 5.48
N GLU A 219 22.02 -14.25 5.94
CA GLU A 219 22.07 -15.73 5.87
C GLU A 219 21.01 -16.37 6.76
N GLN A 220 20.72 -15.78 7.92
CA GLN A 220 19.59 -16.20 8.76
C GLN A 220 18.28 -16.10 7.98
N VAL A 221 18.02 -14.98 7.31
CA VAL A 221 16.81 -14.80 6.49
C VAL A 221 16.75 -15.83 5.37
N LEU A 222 17.85 -16.07 4.64
CA LEU A 222 17.88 -17.08 3.59
C LEU A 222 17.70 -18.52 4.11
N SER A 223 18.08 -18.80 5.35
CA SER A 223 17.81 -20.09 5.99
C SER A 223 16.33 -20.26 6.37
N LEU A 224 15.63 -19.17 6.74
CA LEU A 224 14.20 -19.14 7.03
C LEU A 224 13.36 -19.20 5.75
N ASN A 225 13.75 -18.42 4.77
CA ASN A 225 13.06 -18.28 3.49
C ASN A 225 14.06 -18.22 2.32
N PRO A 226 14.36 -19.36 1.70
CA PRO A 226 15.27 -19.43 0.53
C PRO A 226 14.75 -18.68 -0.71
N PHE A 227 13.50 -18.23 -0.71
CA PHE A 227 12.90 -17.44 -1.81
C PHE A 227 12.93 -15.93 -1.58
N ASN A 228 13.59 -15.46 -0.52
CA ASN A 228 13.65 -14.03 -0.21
C ASN A 228 14.58 -13.29 -1.18
N GLU A 229 14.00 -12.72 -2.22
CA GLU A 229 14.73 -11.98 -3.27
C GLU A 229 15.54 -10.81 -2.71
N LYS A 230 14.99 -10.06 -1.72
CA LYS A 230 15.68 -8.92 -1.10
C LYS A 230 16.96 -9.37 -0.38
N ALA A 231 16.93 -10.52 0.27
CA ALA A 231 18.12 -11.07 0.95
C ALA A 231 19.25 -11.39 -0.03
N TYR A 232 18.95 -11.98 -1.20
CA TYR A 232 19.95 -12.21 -2.25
C TYR A 232 20.54 -10.90 -2.78
N LEU A 233 19.72 -9.89 -3.02
CA LEU A 233 20.19 -8.58 -3.48
C LEU A 233 21.14 -7.95 -2.47
N LEU A 234 20.80 -7.97 -1.19
CA LEU A 234 21.67 -7.45 -0.13
C LEU A 234 22.96 -8.26 0.00
N LYS A 235 22.89 -9.59 -0.08
CA LYS A 235 24.08 -10.47 -0.03
C LYS A 235 25.04 -10.21 -1.21
N GLY A 236 24.48 -10.13 -2.41
CA GLY A 236 25.27 -9.82 -3.61
C GLY A 236 25.91 -8.44 -3.57
N SER A 237 25.15 -7.44 -3.11
CA SER A 237 25.62 -6.08 -2.90
C SER A 237 26.74 -5.98 -1.85
N TYR A 238 26.64 -6.76 -0.77
CA TYR A 238 27.70 -6.88 0.23
C TYR A 238 29.03 -7.37 -0.37
N PHE A 239 29.01 -8.39 -1.20
CA PHE A 239 30.21 -8.88 -1.87
C PHE A 239 30.74 -7.90 -2.92
N LEU A 240 29.84 -7.26 -3.68
CA LEU A 240 30.21 -6.24 -4.67
C LEU A 240 30.93 -5.06 -4.02
N SER A 241 30.47 -4.56 -2.87
CA SER A 241 31.09 -3.46 -2.15
C SER A 241 32.53 -3.76 -1.69
N ARG A 242 32.86 -5.04 -1.56
CA ARG A 242 34.19 -5.55 -1.20
C ARG A 242 35.02 -5.97 -2.41
N GLN A 243 34.52 -5.73 -3.64
CA GLN A 243 35.12 -6.17 -4.90
C GLN A 243 35.30 -7.70 -5.00
N ALA A 244 34.55 -8.44 -4.21
CA ALA A 244 34.47 -9.91 -4.24
C ALA A 244 33.50 -10.34 -5.36
N PHE A 245 33.93 -10.11 -6.62
CA PHE A 245 33.06 -10.24 -7.80
C PHE A 245 32.59 -11.68 -8.03
N ASP A 246 33.46 -12.67 -7.78
CA ASP A 246 33.10 -14.07 -7.98
C ASP A 246 32.04 -14.54 -6.99
N GLU A 247 32.17 -14.15 -5.74
CA GLU A 247 31.21 -14.42 -4.68
C GLU A 247 29.87 -13.71 -4.96
N ALA A 248 29.91 -12.46 -5.42
CA ALA A 248 28.69 -11.74 -5.80
C ALA A 248 27.95 -12.42 -6.97
N ILE A 249 28.68 -12.87 -8.01
CA ILE A 249 28.10 -13.62 -9.13
C ILE A 249 27.49 -14.93 -8.63
N ALA A 250 28.20 -15.68 -7.79
CA ALA A 250 27.70 -16.95 -7.24
C ALA A 250 26.39 -16.78 -6.44
N VAL A 251 26.24 -15.69 -5.68
CA VAL A 251 25.01 -15.35 -4.96
C VAL A 251 23.83 -15.12 -5.92
N TYR A 252 24.07 -14.39 -7.00
CA TYR A 252 23.00 -14.14 -7.99
C TYR A 252 22.72 -15.39 -8.85
N ASP A 253 23.71 -16.24 -9.10
CA ASP A 253 23.51 -17.55 -9.73
C ASP A 253 22.59 -18.43 -8.89
N GLU A 254 22.83 -18.52 -7.57
CA GLU A 254 21.95 -19.22 -6.65
C GLU A 254 20.52 -18.65 -6.65
N ALA A 255 20.38 -17.32 -6.59
CA ALA A 255 19.08 -16.66 -6.66
C ALA A 255 18.31 -17.01 -7.94
N LEU A 256 19.02 -17.08 -9.08
CA LEU A 256 18.44 -17.38 -10.38
C LEU A 256 18.15 -18.87 -10.62
N GLU A 257 18.84 -19.76 -9.91
CA GLU A 257 18.49 -21.19 -9.87
C GLU A 257 17.14 -21.39 -9.13
N ILE A 258 16.90 -20.63 -8.07
CA ILE A 258 15.67 -20.68 -7.27
C ILE A 258 14.52 -19.93 -7.97
N SER A 259 14.81 -18.73 -8.48
CA SER A 259 13.85 -17.83 -9.13
C SER A 259 14.32 -17.46 -10.54
N PRO A 260 14.08 -18.27 -11.58
CA PRO A 260 14.58 -18.03 -12.94
C PRO A 260 14.02 -16.78 -13.65
N ASN A 261 12.98 -16.17 -13.08
CA ASN A 261 12.36 -14.93 -13.59
C ASN A 261 12.69 -13.70 -12.74
N PHE A 262 13.67 -13.78 -11.86
CA PHE A 262 14.09 -12.67 -11.02
C PHE A 262 14.88 -11.64 -11.82
N ALA A 263 14.17 -10.70 -12.49
CA ALA A 263 14.74 -9.69 -13.38
C ALA A 263 15.84 -8.86 -12.71
N GLN A 264 15.67 -8.48 -11.44
CA GLN A 264 16.63 -7.66 -10.73
C GLN A 264 17.93 -8.41 -10.43
N ALA A 265 17.89 -9.73 -10.18
CA ALA A 265 19.11 -10.54 -10.03
C ALA A 265 19.93 -10.61 -11.32
N TYR A 266 19.28 -10.75 -12.50
CA TYR A 266 19.97 -10.62 -13.78
C TYR A 266 20.63 -9.26 -13.94
N HIS A 267 19.90 -8.19 -13.65
CA HIS A 267 20.43 -6.83 -13.72
C HIS A 267 21.67 -6.65 -12.83
N GLU A 268 21.57 -7.03 -11.57
CA GLU A 268 22.68 -6.88 -10.61
C GLU A 268 23.87 -7.80 -10.97
N ARG A 269 23.63 -9.04 -11.39
CA ARG A 269 24.69 -9.93 -11.88
C ARG A 269 25.41 -9.35 -13.10
N GLY A 270 24.65 -8.78 -14.04
CA GLY A 270 25.20 -8.09 -15.19
C GLY A 270 26.09 -6.91 -14.81
N ARG A 271 25.69 -6.12 -13.78
CA ARG A 271 26.53 -5.04 -13.24
C ARG A 271 27.84 -5.57 -12.66
N VAL A 272 27.78 -6.66 -11.88
CA VAL A 272 28.99 -7.30 -11.31
C VAL A 272 29.90 -7.83 -12.40
N LYS A 273 29.37 -8.54 -13.43
CA LYS A 273 30.13 -9.02 -14.58
C LYS A 273 30.82 -7.87 -15.33
N LEU A 274 30.13 -6.73 -15.52
CA LEU A 274 30.73 -5.56 -16.12
C LEU A 274 31.90 -5.01 -15.29
N ALA A 275 31.71 -4.90 -13.97
CA ALA A 275 32.77 -4.45 -13.05
C ALA A 275 33.99 -5.39 -13.05
N LYS A 276 33.76 -6.69 -13.22
CA LYS A 276 34.81 -7.71 -13.40
C LYS A 276 35.51 -7.67 -14.77
N GLY A 277 34.90 -6.97 -15.77
CA GLY A 277 35.42 -6.85 -17.14
C GLY A 277 34.78 -7.81 -18.14
N ASP A 278 33.83 -8.64 -17.73
CA ASP A 278 33.04 -9.52 -18.59
C ASP A 278 31.88 -8.74 -19.22
N LYS A 279 32.18 -8.10 -20.34
CA LYS A 279 31.22 -7.27 -21.09
C LYS A 279 30.15 -8.12 -21.79
N GLU A 280 30.52 -9.29 -22.30
CA GLU A 280 29.62 -10.17 -23.05
C GLU A 280 28.57 -10.77 -22.11
N GLY A 281 28.97 -11.39 -21.01
CA GLY A 281 28.09 -11.92 -20.00
C GLY A 281 27.21 -10.85 -19.33
N SER A 282 27.73 -9.60 -19.18
CA SER A 282 26.93 -8.46 -18.72
C SER A 282 25.80 -8.12 -19.68
N MET A 283 26.09 -8.07 -21.00
CA MET A 283 25.08 -7.75 -22.02
C MET A 283 23.96 -8.82 -22.08
N GLU A 284 24.32 -10.10 -21.93
CA GLU A 284 23.33 -11.19 -21.89
C GLU A 284 22.39 -11.04 -20.70
N ASP A 285 22.94 -10.80 -19.50
CA ASP A 285 22.16 -10.61 -18.30
C ASP A 285 21.26 -9.36 -18.37
N MET A 286 21.78 -8.24 -18.87
CA MET A 286 20.98 -7.01 -19.04
C MET A 286 19.82 -7.21 -20.02
N LYS A 287 20.08 -7.91 -21.14
CA LYS A 287 19.02 -8.26 -22.08
C LYS A 287 17.93 -9.10 -21.42
N ARG A 288 18.33 -10.09 -20.64
CA ARG A 288 17.38 -10.96 -19.93
C ARG A 288 16.56 -10.21 -18.90
N ALA A 289 17.18 -9.27 -18.16
CA ALA A 289 16.49 -8.40 -17.20
C ALA A 289 15.39 -7.54 -17.89
N ILE A 290 15.70 -6.96 -19.06
CA ILE A 290 14.74 -6.15 -19.86
C ILE A 290 13.59 -7.03 -20.37
N GLU A 291 13.89 -8.24 -20.86
CA GLU A 291 12.85 -9.17 -21.32
C GLU A 291 11.86 -9.56 -20.24
N LEU A 292 12.32 -9.70 -18.98
CA LEU A 292 11.51 -10.07 -17.84
C LEU A 292 10.74 -8.87 -17.24
N SER A 293 11.27 -7.66 -17.37
CA SER A 293 10.70 -6.43 -16.82
C SER A 293 10.86 -5.27 -17.82
N PRO A 294 10.07 -5.24 -18.89
CA PRO A 294 10.18 -4.23 -19.95
C PRO A 294 9.94 -2.80 -19.44
N GLU A 295 9.12 -2.62 -18.42
CA GLU A 295 8.84 -1.32 -17.77
C GLU A 295 10.08 -0.71 -17.12
N ASN A 296 11.03 -1.54 -16.70
CA ASN A 296 12.30 -1.11 -16.11
C ASN A 296 13.39 -0.86 -17.18
N GLY A 297 13.11 -1.15 -18.45
CA GLY A 297 14.07 -1.01 -19.54
C GLY A 297 14.66 0.39 -19.70
N ALA A 298 13.88 1.43 -19.40
CA ALA A 298 14.35 2.81 -19.40
C ALA A 298 15.42 3.08 -18.31
N ASN A 299 15.34 2.41 -17.17
CA ASN A 299 16.30 2.51 -16.08
C ASN A 299 17.57 1.67 -16.36
N ILE A 300 17.45 0.63 -17.19
CA ILE A 300 18.55 -0.28 -17.56
C ILE A 300 19.32 0.25 -18.77
N SER A 301 18.66 0.96 -19.69
CA SER A 301 19.29 1.62 -20.86
C SER A 301 20.09 2.88 -20.48
N GLY A 302 20.34 3.06 -19.18
CA GLY A 302 20.91 4.25 -18.60
C GLY A 302 22.30 4.60 -19.12
N GLU A 303 22.59 5.86 -19.04
CA GLU A 303 23.89 6.44 -19.20
C GLU A 303 24.86 5.82 -18.20
N TYR A 304 25.64 4.82 -18.64
CA TYR A 304 26.70 4.16 -17.87
C TYR A 304 27.82 5.11 -17.41
N ASN A 305 27.67 6.42 -17.66
CA ASN A 305 28.69 7.43 -17.40
C ASN A 305 28.67 8.03 -15.97
N ASN A 306 27.81 7.57 -15.07
CA ASN A 306 27.66 8.19 -13.74
C ASN A 306 27.92 7.25 -12.56
N TYR A 307 28.90 6.34 -12.66
CA TYR A 307 29.39 5.58 -11.50
C TYR A 307 29.87 6.48 -10.34
N ASP A 308 30.37 7.69 -10.66
CA ASP A 308 30.84 8.66 -9.65
C ASP A 308 29.74 9.50 -9.01
N GLN A 309 28.51 9.53 -9.59
CA GLN A 309 27.38 10.29 -9.02
C GLN A 309 26.43 9.46 -8.19
N GLN A 310 26.45 8.13 -8.30
CA GLN A 310 25.67 7.23 -7.45
C GLN A 310 26.33 6.92 -6.08
N LYS A 311 27.20 7.78 -5.58
CA LYS A 311 27.69 7.73 -4.18
C LYS A 311 26.60 7.91 -3.12
N ASN A 312 25.32 7.90 -3.51
CA ASN A 312 24.15 8.00 -2.61
C ASN A 312 23.32 6.74 -2.50
N ILE A 313 23.78 5.59 -3.00
CA ILE A 313 23.17 4.31 -2.62
C ILE A 313 23.81 3.94 -1.27
N PRO A 314 23.03 3.77 -0.21
CA PRO A 314 23.59 3.45 1.11
C PRO A 314 24.13 2.02 1.11
N PHE A 315 25.42 1.91 1.03
CA PHE A 315 26.31 0.95 1.65
C PHE A 315 27.48 1.70 2.23
#